data_d8f7b8c23fc4c22526b4cbd96aa25014
#
_entry.id   d8f7b8c23fc4c22526b4cbd96aa25014
#
_cell.length_a   1.000
_cell.length_b   1.000
_cell.length_c   1.000
_cell.angle_alpha   90.00
_cell.angle_beta   90.00
_cell.angle_gamma   90.00
#
_symmetry.space_group_name_H-M   'P 1'
#
loop_
_entity.id
_entity.type
_entity.pdbx_description
1 polymer ?
#
loop_
_entity_poly.entity_id
_entity_poly.type
_entity_poly.pdbx_seq_one_letter_code
_entity_poly.pdbx_strand_id
1 'polypeptide(L)'
;MYWFRRKYRQIQRVIDFFPLIWKGFDFDYQYAVDLFKKQLERTANHLESERAITLSAPIKVQKIRTAIRLMDKVYEEEYAHEYIDKIKELYGENTLDWWFEDTGKGNDSSYLRYEYEKWDNADEINEMKRKLFKESIDKQKRAHKLLWDFIEHNIQRWWD
;
A
#
# COMPACT_ATOMS: atom_id res chain seq x y z
N MET A 1 -10.40 36.97 -18.92
CA MET A 1 -9.20 36.12 -18.80
C MET A 1 -9.27 35.09 -17.62
N TYR A 2 -9.85 35.42 -16.47
CA TYR A 2 -10.01 34.50 -15.30
C TYR A 2 -10.88 33.28 -15.58
N TRP A 3 -11.98 33.42 -16.33
CA TRP A 3 -12.91 32.33 -16.64
C TRP A 3 -12.23 31.21 -17.44
N PHE A 4 -11.47 31.49 -18.47
CA PHE A 4 -10.73 30.51 -19.27
C PHE A 4 -9.70 29.73 -18.45
N ARG A 5 -8.96 30.41 -17.55
CA ARG A 5 -7.99 29.75 -16.65
C ARG A 5 -8.68 28.79 -15.66
N ARG A 6 -9.87 29.15 -15.18
CA ARG A 6 -10.67 28.31 -14.29
C ARG A 6 -11.16 27.06 -15.03
N LYS A 7 -11.70 27.20 -16.24
CA LYS A 7 -12.15 26.07 -17.07
C LYS A 7 -10.99 25.16 -17.46
N TYR A 8 -9.87 25.70 -17.87
CA TYR A 8 -8.67 24.93 -18.16
C TYR A 8 -8.23 24.07 -16.96
N ARG A 9 -8.18 24.62 -15.75
CA ARG A 9 -7.85 23.85 -14.54
C ARG A 9 -8.87 22.76 -14.22
N GLN A 10 -10.17 23.00 -14.52
CA GLN A 10 -11.20 21.98 -14.34
C GLN A 10 -10.98 20.82 -15.31
N ILE A 11 -10.71 21.11 -16.59
CA ILE A 11 -10.41 20.10 -17.61
C ILE A 11 -9.15 19.31 -17.24
N GLN A 12 -8.07 19.97 -16.86
CA GLN A 12 -6.86 19.28 -16.40
C GLN A 12 -7.14 18.35 -15.24
N ARG A 13 -7.98 18.77 -14.29
CA ARG A 13 -8.36 17.93 -13.15
C ARG A 13 -9.08 16.66 -13.60
N VAL A 14 -10.00 16.76 -14.54
CA VAL A 14 -10.71 15.62 -15.12
C VAL A 14 -9.71 14.68 -15.80
N ILE A 15 -8.82 15.20 -16.63
CA ILE A 15 -7.80 14.41 -17.33
C ILE A 15 -6.90 13.66 -16.35
N ASP A 16 -6.45 14.31 -15.28
CA ASP A 16 -5.53 13.73 -14.29
C ASP A 16 -6.16 12.59 -13.48
N PHE A 17 -7.48 12.68 -13.20
CA PHE A 17 -8.19 11.65 -12.43
C PHE A 17 -8.84 10.58 -13.32
N PHE A 18 -9.03 10.87 -14.61
CA PHE A 18 -9.71 9.96 -15.53
C PHE A 18 -9.13 8.53 -15.54
N PRO A 19 -7.81 8.29 -15.59
CA PRO A 19 -7.27 6.93 -15.58
C PRO A 19 -7.62 6.14 -14.32
N LEU A 20 -7.67 6.80 -13.15
CA LEU A 20 -8.06 6.18 -11.88
C LEU A 20 -9.56 5.86 -11.87
N ILE A 21 -10.39 6.82 -12.29
CA ILE A 21 -11.84 6.66 -12.33
C ILE A 21 -12.22 5.54 -13.32
N TRP A 22 -11.54 5.47 -14.48
CA TRP A 22 -11.82 4.47 -15.50
C TRP A 22 -11.46 3.04 -15.09
N LYS A 23 -10.41 2.87 -14.28
CA LYS A 23 -9.91 1.56 -13.82
C LYS A 23 -10.42 1.17 -12.44
N GLY A 24 -10.97 2.11 -11.69
CA GLY A 24 -11.39 1.89 -10.32
C GLY A 24 -12.65 1.03 -10.24
N PHE A 25 -12.73 0.21 -9.20
CA PHE A 25 -13.94 -0.53 -8.83
C PHE A 25 -14.58 0.14 -7.63
N ASP A 26 -15.88 0.46 -7.71
CA ASP A 26 -16.61 1.22 -6.69
C ASP A 26 -16.66 0.52 -5.31
N PHE A 27 -16.47 -0.80 -5.28
CA PHE A 27 -16.48 -1.60 -4.05
C PHE A 27 -15.10 -1.87 -3.46
N ASP A 28 -14.04 -1.37 -4.09
CA ASP A 28 -12.68 -1.54 -3.59
C ASP A 28 -12.25 -0.30 -2.78
N TYR A 29 -11.96 -0.51 -1.48
CA TYR A 29 -11.43 0.55 -0.63
C TYR A 29 -10.10 1.12 -1.16
N GLN A 30 -9.31 0.31 -1.85
CA GLN A 30 -8.05 0.72 -2.50
C GLN A 30 -8.30 1.87 -3.47
N TYR A 31 -9.39 1.84 -4.23
CA TYR A 31 -9.77 2.92 -5.13
C TYR A 31 -9.94 4.27 -4.43
N ALA A 32 -10.56 4.27 -3.25
CA ALA A 32 -10.71 5.50 -2.45
C ALA A 32 -9.35 6.03 -1.98
N VAL A 33 -8.44 5.13 -1.59
CA VAL A 33 -7.07 5.47 -1.18
C VAL A 33 -6.28 6.04 -2.36
N ASP A 34 -6.38 5.45 -3.54
CA ASP A 34 -5.70 5.92 -4.75
C ASP A 34 -6.18 7.31 -5.19
N LEU A 35 -7.47 7.59 -5.10
CA LEU A 35 -8.02 8.92 -5.34
C LEU A 35 -7.47 9.94 -4.34
N PHE A 36 -7.39 9.57 -3.06
CA PHE A 36 -6.84 10.44 -2.02
C PHE A 36 -5.34 10.67 -2.24
N LYS A 37 -4.56 9.63 -2.50
CA LYS A 37 -3.13 9.71 -2.84
C LYS A 37 -2.90 10.64 -4.05
N LYS A 38 -3.69 10.47 -5.11
CA LYS A 38 -3.62 11.32 -6.30
C LYS A 38 -3.89 12.79 -5.97
N GLN A 39 -4.84 13.07 -5.09
CA GLN A 39 -5.10 14.43 -4.64
C GLN A 39 -3.93 15.00 -3.84
N LEU A 40 -3.28 14.21 -2.98
CA LEU A 40 -2.08 14.61 -2.25
C LEU A 40 -0.91 14.91 -3.19
N GLU A 41 -0.66 14.07 -4.20
CA GLU A 41 0.36 14.31 -5.24
C GLU A 41 0.14 15.67 -5.94
N ARG A 42 -1.10 15.96 -6.34
CA ARG A 42 -1.45 17.23 -6.97
C ARG A 42 -1.21 18.43 -6.05
N THR A 43 -1.51 18.26 -4.77
CA THR A 43 -1.29 19.31 -3.77
C THR A 43 0.21 19.53 -3.57
N ALA A 44 1.01 18.48 -3.45
CA ALA A 44 2.47 18.59 -3.35
C ALA A 44 3.05 19.30 -4.58
N ASN A 45 2.68 18.86 -5.79
CA ASN A 45 3.15 19.47 -7.04
C ASN A 45 2.75 20.96 -7.17
N HIS A 46 1.56 21.32 -6.66
CA HIS A 46 1.14 22.73 -6.65
C HIS A 46 2.00 23.55 -5.68
N LEU A 47 2.28 23.03 -4.49
CA LEU A 47 3.11 23.69 -3.48
C LEU A 47 4.61 23.74 -3.88
N GLU A 48 5.09 22.82 -4.70
CA GLU A 48 6.44 22.83 -5.29
C GLU A 48 6.57 23.82 -6.46
N SER A 49 5.45 24.25 -7.05
CA SER A 49 5.49 25.18 -8.18
C SER A 49 5.90 26.57 -7.74
N GLU A 50 6.55 27.34 -8.64
CA GLU A 50 6.92 28.75 -8.44
C GLU A 50 5.73 29.68 -8.11
N ARG A 51 4.50 29.18 -8.21
CA ARG A 51 3.27 29.89 -7.90
C ARG A 51 2.87 29.81 -6.43
N ALA A 52 3.53 28.96 -5.65
CA ALA A 52 3.28 28.86 -4.22
C ALA A 52 4.00 29.97 -3.47
N ILE A 53 3.24 30.94 -2.96
CA ILE A 53 3.75 32.13 -2.26
C ILE A 53 3.95 31.84 -0.75
N THR A 54 3.76 30.60 -0.32
CA THR A 54 3.73 30.26 1.11
C THR A 54 5.12 29.85 1.61
N LEU A 55 5.67 30.57 2.61
CA LEU A 55 6.96 30.24 3.23
C LEU A 55 7.02 28.82 3.82
N SER A 56 5.87 28.27 4.24
CA SER A 56 5.76 26.92 4.79
C SER A 56 5.62 25.82 3.72
N ALA A 57 5.58 26.17 2.42
CA ALA A 57 5.38 25.21 1.34
C ALA A 57 6.38 24.03 1.35
N PRO A 58 7.70 24.22 1.54
CA PRO A 58 8.65 23.10 1.55
C PRO A 58 8.37 22.08 2.66
N ILE A 59 8.00 22.54 3.86
CA ILE A 59 7.67 21.67 4.99
C ILE A 59 6.38 20.90 4.70
N LYS A 60 5.36 21.56 4.15
CA LYS A 60 4.11 20.93 3.77
C LYS A 60 4.34 19.85 2.72
N VAL A 61 5.11 20.15 1.68
CA VAL A 61 5.47 19.21 0.61
C VAL A 61 6.16 17.99 1.19
N GLN A 62 7.16 18.17 2.06
CA GLN A 62 7.86 17.06 2.70
C GLN A 62 6.90 16.14 3.47
N LYS A 63 5.96 16.72 4.24
CA LYS A 63 4.97 15.94 4.98
C LYS A 63 4.00 15.20 4.05
N ILE A 64 3.51 15.86 2.99
CA ILE A 64 2.63 15.22 2.00
C ILE A 64 3.35 14.08 1.29
N ARG A 65 4.59 14.29 0.84
CA ARG A 65 5.40 13.24 0.20
C ARG A 65 5.70 12.08 1.15
N THR A 66 5.85 12.37 2.46
CA THR A 66 5.99 11.33 3.48
C THR A 66 4.71 10.52 3.62
N ALA A 67 3.53 11.17 3.68
CA ALA A 67 2.25 10.47 3.72
C ALA A 67 2.08 9.56 2.49
N ILE A 68 2.37 10.04 1.28
CA ILE A 68 2.27 9.26 0.04
C ILE A 68 3.15 8.00 0.14
N ARG A 69 4.43 8.13 0.53
CA ARG A 69 5.34 6.97 0.68
C ARG A 69 4.87 5.98 1.73
N LEU A 70 4.30 6.46 2.83
CA LEU A 70 3.73 5.59 3.86
C LEU A 70 2.47 4.87 3.36
N MET A 71 1.63 5.57 2.56
CA MET A 71 0.48 4.95 1.91
C MET A 71 0.91 3.82 0.98
N ASP A 72 1.92 4.02 0.14
CA ASP A 72 2.44 2.98 -0.75
C ASP A 72 2.82 1.73 0.05
N LYS A 73 3.68 1.86 1.06
CA LYS A 73 4.15 0.75 1.90
C LYS A 73 3.03 0.02 2.63
N VAL A 74 2.04 0.76 3.12
CA VAL A 74 0.93 0.17 3.89
C VAL A 74 -0.06 -0.54 2.97
N TYR A 75 -0.38 0.03 1.83
CA TYR A 75 -1.39 -0.53 0.92
C TYR A 75 -0.84 -1.55 -0.09
N GLU A 76 0.47 -1.55 -0.32
CA GLU A 76 1.17 -2.65 -0.99
C GLU A 76 1.46 -3.83 -0.03
N GLU A 77 1.03 -3.73 1.23
CA GLU A 77 1.18 -4.74 2.28
C GLU A 77 2.64 -5.21 2.49
N GLU A 78 3.62 -4.33 2.19
CA GLU A 78 5.05 -4.66 2.30
C GLU A 78 5.39 -5.30 3.66
N TYR A 79 4.81 -4.77 4.75
CA TYR A 79 5.08 -5.29 6.08
C TYR A 79 4.44 -6.65 6.36
N ALA A 80 3.28 -6.92 5.75
CA ALA A 80 2.60 -8.21 5.90
C ALA A 80 3.37 -9.35 5.22
N HIS A 81 4.12 -9.04 4.16
CA HIS A 81 4.89 -10.01 3.38
C HIS A 81 6.34 -10.20 3.86
N GLU A 82 6.85 -9.40 4.80
CA GLU A 82 8.23 -9.52 5.32
C GLU A 82 8.56 -10.93 5.87
N TYR A 83 7.58 -11.68 6.35
CA TYR A 83 7.81 -13.04 6.83
C TYR A 83 8.28 -13.99 5.73
N ILE A 84 7.86 -13.74 4.48
CA ILE A 84 8.25 -14.55 3.32
C ILE A 84 9.75 -14.43 3.10
N ASP A 85 10.28 -13.20 3.06
CA ASP A 85 11.69 -12.94 2.86
C ASP A 85 12.53 -13.52 4.00
N LYS A 86 12.07 -13.37 5.26
CA LYS A 86 12.76 -13.94 6.42
C LYS A 86 12.78 -15.47 6.41
N ILE A 87 11.70 -16.13 5.99
CA ILE A 87 11.68 -17.60 5.87
C ILE A 87 12.63 -18.06 4.78
N LYS A 88 12.64 -17.39 3.64
CA LYS A 88 13.56 -17.69 2.54
C LYS A 88 15.04 -17.46 2.94
N GLU A 89 15.31 -16.42 3.69
CA GLU A 89 16.66 -16.14 4.22
C GLU A 89 17.13 -17.23 5.19
N LEU A 90 16.25 -17.73 6.07
CA LEU A 90 16.59 -18.71 7.09
C LEU A 90 16.70 -20.16 6.55
N TYR A 91 15.84 -20.52 5.60
CA TYR A 91 15.66 -21.92 5.17
C TYR A 91 15.87 -22.15 3.66
N GLY A 92 16.05 -21.07 2.87
CA GLY A 92 16.31 -21.14 1.44
C GLY A 92 15.14 -20.66 0.58
N GLU A 93 15.46 -20.26 -0.66
CA GLU A 93 14.51 -19.60 -1.58
C GLU A 93 13.26 -20.44 -1.88
N ASN A 94 13.40 -21.77 -1.98
CA ASN A 94 12.32 -22.66 -2.39
C ASN A 94 11.42 -23.10 -1.22
N THR A 95 11.72 -22.68 0.02
CA THR A 95 11.01 -23.13 1.24
C THR A 95 9.50 -22.93 1.13
N LEU A 96 9.07 -21.82 0.57
CA LEU A 96 7.66 -21.45 0.44
C LEU A 96 7.08 -21.71 -0.96
N ASP A 97 7.78 -22.47 -1.82
CA ASP A 97 7.19 -22.95 -3.06
C ASP A 97 6.00 -23.85 -2.73
N TRP A 98 4.92 -23.70 -3.47
CA TRP A 98 3.66 -24.33 -3.17
C TRP A 98 3.03 -25.02 -4.38
N TRP A 99 2.21 -26.01 -4.10
CA TRP A 99 1.37 -26.69 -5.10
C TRP A 99 0.01 -27.07 -4.49
N PHE A 100 -0.93 -27.36 -5.36
CA PHE A 100 -2.21 -27.93 -4.94
C PHE A 100 -2.17 -29.46 -5.02
N GLU A 101 -2.51 -30.10 -3.90
CA GLU A 101 -2.69 -31.55 -3.81
C GLU A 101 -4.19 -31.87 -3.82
N ASP A 102 -4.64 -32.72 -4.76
CA ASP A 102 -6.05 -33.17 -4.82
C ASP A 102 -6.42 -33.92 -3.54
N THR A 103 -7.56 -33.60 -2.96
CA THR A 103 -8.08 -34.28 -1.77
C THR A 103 -8.60 -35.69 -2.06
N GLY A 104 -8.77 -36.08 -3.33
CA GLY A 104 -9.37 -37.35 -3.76
C GLY A 104 -10.85 -37.51 -3.40
N LYS A 105 -11.52 -36.44 -2.92
CA LYS A 105 -12.92 -36.49 -2.45
C LYS A 105 -13.95 -36.16 -3.55
N GLY A 106 -13.50 -35.96 -4.80
CA GLY A 106 -14.38 -35.77 -5.96
C GLY A 106 -15.21 -34.49 -5.99
N ASN A 107 -14.85 -33.48 -5.20
CA ASN A 107 -15.56 -32.20 -5.06
C ASN A 107 -14.72 -30.99 -5.43
N ASP A 108 -13.77 -31.11 -6.36
CA ASP A 108 -12.84 -30.07 -6.80
C ASP A 108 -12.06 -29.36 -5.66
N SER A 109 -11.98 -30.02 -4.49
CA SER A 109 -11.23 -29.49 -3.36
C SER A 109 -9.78 -29.96 -3.40
N SER A 110 -8.83 -29.04 -3.12
CA SER A 110 -7.41 -29.34 -3.04
C SER A 110 -6.79 -28.73 -1.78
N TYR A 111 -5.74 -29.37 -1.28
CA TYR A 111 -4.93 -28.83 -0.19
C TYR A 111 -3.78 -28.00 -0.77
N LEU A 112 -3.56 -26.81 -0.21
CA LEU A 112 -2.34 -26.05 -0.47
C LEU A 112 -1.20 -26.68 0.34
N ARG A 113 -0.15 -27.10 -0.36
CA ARG A 113 1.07 -27.70 0.22
C ARG A 113 2.26 -26.82 -0.04
N TYR A 114 3.24 -26.86 0.83
CA TYR A 114 4.51 -26.16 0.71
C TYR A 114 5.68 -27.12 0.59
N GLU A 115 6.75 -26.73 -0.11
CA GLU A 115 7.93 -27.57 -0.35
C GLU A 115 8.59 -28.01 0.96
N TYR A 116 8.66 -27.14 1.97
CA TYR A 116 9.22 -27.48 3.29
C TYR A 116 8.49 -28.64 4.00
N GLU A 117 7.23 -28.92 3.66
CA GLU A 117 6.45 -30.01 4.28
C GLU A 117 7.04 -31.40 3.98
N LYS A 118 7.94 -31.51 3.01
CA LYS A 118 8.68 -32.73 2.66
C LYS A 118 9.99 -32.89 3.44
N TRP A 119 10.38 -31.89 4.23
CA TRP A 119 11.68 -31.86 4.89
C TRP A 119 11.59 -32.37 6.32
N ASP A 120 12.72 -32.90 6.84
CA ASP A 120 12.78 -33.46 8.20
C ASP A 120 12.48 -32.46 9.32
N ASN A 121 12.71 -31.15 9.03
CA ASN A 121 12.46 -30.03 9.95
C ASN A 121 11.17 -29.25 9.65
N ALA A 122 10.19 -29.86 8.97
CA ALA A 122 8.94 -29.22 8.55
C ALA A 122 8.17 -28.57 9.72
N ASP A 123 8.12 -29.22 10.89
CA ASP A 123 7.42 -28.71 12.06
C ASP A 123 8.08 -27.43 12.61
N GLU A 124 9.41 -27.41 12.67
CA GLU A 124 10.17 -26.22 13.08
C GLU A 124 9.92 -25.04 12.15
N ILE A 125 9.98 -25.29 10.83
CA ILE A 125 9.73 -24.26 9.81
C ILE A 125 8.28 -23.73 9.92
N ASN A 126 7.32 -24.61 10.13
CA ASN A 126 5.91 -24.22 10.28
C ASN A 126 5.68 -23.37 11.53
N GLU A 127 6.31 -23.69 12.66
CA GLU A 127 6.25 -22.90 13.88
C GLU A 127 6.89 -21.52 13.67
N MET A 128 8.09 -21.49 13.07
CA MET A 128 8.77 -20.23 12.74
C MET A 128 7.94 -19.38 11.77
N LYS A 129 7.36 -19.97 10.72
CA LYS A 129 6.46 -19.30 9.79
C LYS A 129 5.28 -18.67 10.50
N ARG A 130 4.61 -19.39 11.39
CA ARG A 130 3.47 -18.85 12.17
C ARG A 130 3.88 -17.67 13.04
N LYS A 131 5.03 -17.75 13.69
CA LYS A 131 5.56 -16.68 14.52
C LYS A 131 5.85 -15.42 13.69
N LEU A 132 6.64 -15.57 12.62
CA LEU A 132 7.03 -14.47 11.75
C LEU A 132 5.81 -13.83 11.02
N PHE A 133 4.86 -14.67 10.58
CA PHE A 133 3.60 -14.19 10.01
C PHE A 133 2.83 -13.31 11.01
N LYS A 134 2.67 -13.75 12.25
CA LYS A 134 2.00 -12.95 13.29
C LYS A 134 2.72 -11.64 13.53
N GLU A 135 4.05 -11.64 13.64
CA GLU A 135 4.86 -10.42 13.82
C GLU A 135 4.68 -9.46 12.64
N SER A 136 4.68 -9.96 11.41
CA SER A 136 4.49 -9.17 10.18
C SER A 136 3.10 -8.55 10.12
N ILE A 137 2.05 -9.31 10.44
CA ILE A 137 0.67 -8.78 10.51
C ILE A 137 0.52 -7.72 11.60
N ASP A 138 1.12 -7.92 12.78
CA ASP A 138 1.08 -6.95 13.85
C ASP A 138 1.87 -5.67 13.50
N LYS A 139 2.95 -5.80 12.72
CA LYS A 139 3.69 -4.66 12.16
C LYS A 139 2.86 -3.91 11.15
N GLN A 140 2.20 -4.61 10.23
CA GLN A 140 1.29 -4.04 9.23
C GLN A 140 0.16 -3.23 9.89
N LYS A 141 -0.50 -3.80 10.90
CA LYS A 141 -1.56 -3.10 11.64
C LYS A 141 -1.06 -1.83 12.32
N ARG A 142 0.13 -1.88 12.94
CA ARG A 142 0.75 -0.70 13.56
C ARG A 142 1.10 0.36 12.52
N ALA A 143 1.67 -0.04 11.38
CA ALA A 143 2.00 0.88 10.28
C ALA A 143 0.75 1.56 9.72
N HIS A 144 -0.33 0.80 9.52
CA HIS A 144 -1.63 1.35 9.10
C HIS A 144 -2.16 2.39 10.09
N LYS A 145 -2.15 2.07 11.39
CA LYS A 145 -2.58 3.03 12.42
C LYS A 145 -1.72 4.30 12.40
N LEU A 146 -0.39 4.17 12.39
CA LEU A 146 0.52 5.31 12.38
C LEU A 146 0.36 6.18 11.13
N LEU A 147 0.07 5.59 9.97
CA LEU A 147 -0.22 6.33 8.75
C LEU A 147 -1.44 7.24 8.93
N TRP A 148 -2.55 6.70 9.44
CA TRP A 148 -3.77 7.47 9.61
C TRP A 148 -3.67 8.51 10.72
N ASP A 149 -3.01 8.19 11.84
CA ASP A 149 -2.69 9.16 12.88
C ASP A 149 -1.84 10.33 12.33
N PHE A 150 -0.88 10.04 11.45
CA PHE A 150 -0.05 11.04 10.78
C PHE A 150 -0.87 11.92 9.82
N ILE A 151 -1.76 11.31 9.02
CA ILE A 151 -2.63 12.03 8.09
C ILE A 151 -3.59 12.93 8.88
N GLU A 152 -4.29 12.40 9.87
CA GLU A 152 -5.23 13.13 10.71
C GLU A 152 -4.59 14.38 11.31
N HIS A 153 -3.39 14.24 11.87
CA HIS A 153 -2.68 15.35 12.53
C HIS A 153 -2.23 16.45 11.57
N ASN A 154 -2.02 16.14 10.30
CA ASN A 154 -1.43 17.07 9.32
C ASN A 154 -2.37 17.54 8.23
N ILE A 155 -3.46 16.82 7.94
CA ILE A 155 -4.27 17.03 6.74
C ILE A 155 -4.83 18.47 6.65
N GLN A 156 -5.34 19.01 7.73
CA GLN A 156 -5.89 20.38 7.72
C GLN A 156 -4.82 21.43 7.38
N ARG A 157 -3.60 21.23 7.91
CA ARG A 157 -2.47 22.15 7.72
C ARG A 157 -1.89 22.12 6.31
N TRP A 158 -2.22 21.14 5.50
CA TRP A 158 -1.74 21.04 4.11
C TRP A 158 -2.47 22.01 3.18
N TRP A 159 -3.70 22.40 3.54
CA TRP A 159 -4.55 23.28 2.71
C TRP A 159 -4.53 24.74 3.15
N ASP A 160 -4.06 25.03 4.37
CA ASP A 160 -3.90 26.39 4.89
C ASP A 160 -2.57 26.99 4.39
#